data_10054a1a7135b604d45296a4b9bda5c5
#
_entry.id   10054a1a7135b604d45296a4b9bda5c5
#
_cell.length_a   1.000
_cell.length_b   1.000
_cell.length_c   1.000
_cell.angle_alpha   90.00
_cell.angle_beta   90.00
_cell.angle_gamma   90.00
#
_symmetry.space_group_name_H-M   'P 1'
#
loop_
_entity.id
_entity.type
_entity.pdbx_description
1 polymer ?
#
loop_
_entity_poly.entity_id
_entity_poly.type
_entity_poly.pdbx_seq_one_letter_code
_entity_poly.pdbx_strand_id
1 'polypeptide(L)'
;HWGVPFSRTAEGKIYQRAFGGMTHHYGQGPIQRTCAAADRTGHAMLHTMYGQSLSKSVEFFIEYFALDLIVDDEGVVRGVTAWKLDDGTLHRFMGQRVVMATGGYGRAYASATSAHTCTGDGGGMVLRAGLPLQDMEFVQFHPTGIFPAGCLITEGARGEGGYLTNS
;
A
#
# COMPACT_ATOMS: atom_id res chain seq x y z
N HIS A 1 -5.36 -19.75 5.25
CA HIS A 1 -6.45 -19.74 6.22
C HIS A 1 -7.52 -18.69 5.90
N TRP A 2 -7.14 -17.52 5.40
CA TRP A 2 -8.05 -16.39 5.19
C TRP A 2 -8.67 -16.35 3.80
N GLY A 3 -8.24 -17.25 2.87
CA GLY A 3 -8.89 -17.47 1.60
C GLY A 3 -8.41 -16.55 0.46
N VAL A 4 -7.22 -15.97 0.53
CA VAL A 4 -6.68 -15.19 -0.60
C VAL A 4 -6.54 -16.12 -1.81
N PRO A 5 -7.16 -15.80 -2.97
CA PRO A 5 -7.18 -16.65 -4.15
C PRO A 5 -5.89 -16.51 -4.96
N PHE A 6 -4.77 -16.96 -4.41
CA PHE A 6 -3.50 -17.01 -5.14
C PHE A 6 -3.57 -17.93 -6.34
N SER A 7 -2.85 -17.59 -7.41
CA SER A 7 -2.64 -18.43 -8.58
C SER A 7 -2.05 -19.78 -8.18
N ARG A 8 -2.44 -20.84 -8.89
CA ARG A 8 -2.02 -22.21 -8.61
C ARG A 8 -1.24 -22.80 -9.77
N THR A 9 -0.31 -23.69 -9.45
CA THR A 9 0.34 -24.57 -10.43
C THR A 9 -0.61 -25.67 -10.89
N ALA A 10 -0.23 -26.41 -11.91
CA ALA A 10 -1.00 -27.57 -12.39
C ALA A 10 -1.21 -28.63 -11.29
N GLU A 11 -0.27 -28.74 -10.35
CA GLU A 11 -0.32 -29.66 -9.21
C GLU A 11 -1.11 -29.10 -8.02
N GLY A 12 -1.74 -27.91 -8.17
CA GLY A 12 -2.56 -27.27 -7.14
C GLY A 12 -1.78 -26.52 -6.04
N LYS A 13 -0.45 -26.43 -6.13
CA LYS A 13 0.37 -25.64 -5.20
C LYS A 13 0.22 -24.14 -5.49
N ILE A 14 0.47 -23.28 -4.49
CA ILE A 14 0.52 -21.85 -4.73
C ILE A 14 1.67 -21.53 -5.69
N TYR A 15 1.33 -20.87 -6.80
CA TYR A 15 2.32 -20.40 -7.75
C TYR A 15 3.21 -19.30 -7.12
N GLN A 16 4.50 -19.45 -7.31
CA GLN A 16 5.50 -18.47 -6.87
C GLN A 16 6.21 -17.92 -8.11
N ARG A 17 6.09 -16.63 -8.33
CA ARG A 17 6.69 -15.97 -9.48
C ARG A 17 8.11 -15.50 -9.19
N ALA A 18 8.92 -15.46 -10.24
CA ALA A 18 10.19 -14.76 -10.22
C ALA A 18 9.97 -13.24 -10.20
N PHE A 19 10.91 -12.52 -9.62
CA PHE A 19 10.95 -11.06 -9.66
C PHE A 19 12.28 -10.61 -10.25
N GLY A 20 12.25 -9.55 -11.07
CA GLY A 20 13.45 -8.97 -11.65
C GLY A 20 14.48 -8.58 -10.59
N GLY A 21 15.73 -8.96 -10.78
CA GLY A 21 16.82 -8.67 -9.86
C GLY A 21 16.93 -9.60 -8.64
N MET A 22 15.96 -10.47 -8.40
CA MET A 22 16.04 -11.44 -7.29
C MET A 22 16.58 -12.77 -7.80
N THR A 23 17.83 -13.07 -7.45
CA THR A 23 18.55 -14.24 -7.97
C THR A 23 19.15 -15.10 -6.86
N HIS A 24 19.37 -16.40 -7.16
CA HIS A 24 20.16 -17.31 -6.35
C HIS A 24 21.65 -17.08 -6.61
N HIS A 25 22.47 -17.38 -5.62
CA HIS A 25 23.93 -17.53 -5.77
C HIS A 25 24.57 -16.48 -6.69
N TYR A 26 24.30 -15.19 -6.42
CA TYR A 26 24.90 -14.06 -7.17
C TYR A 26 24.63 -14.10 -8.69
N GLY A 27 23.38 -14.40 -9.08
CA GLY A 27 22.95 -14.30 -10.48
C GLY A 27 22.83 -15.64 -11.23
N GLN A 28 22.98 -16.78 -10.56
CA GLN A 28 22.90 -18.10 -11.20
C GLN A 28 21.49 -18.55 -11.59
N GLY A 29 20.44 -17.80 -11.17
CA GLY A 29 19.06 -18.09 -11.56
C GLY A 29 18.06 -17.26 -10.76
N PRO A 30 16.81 -17.13 -11.24
CA PRO A 30 15.78 -16.36 -10.54
C PRO A 30 15.32 -17.07 -9.26
N ILE A 31 15.01 -16.27 -8.24
CA ILE A 31 14.32 -16.75 -7.04
C ILE A 31 12.81 -16.64 -7.27
N GLN A 32 12.10 -17.75 -7.12
CA GLN A 32 10.64 -17.84 -7.19
C GLN A 32 10.06 -18.00 -5.79
N ARG A 33 9.71 -16.90 -5.13
CA ARG A 33 9.13 -16.91 -3.78
C ARG A 33 7.91 -16.02 -3.61
N THR A 34 7.61 -15.18 -4.59
CA THR A 34 6.52 -14.22 -4.49
C THR A 34 5.20 -14.86 -4.89
N CYS A 35 4.29 -15.01 -3.93
CA CYS A 35 2.93 -15.46 -4.20
C CYS A 35 2.15 -14.34 -4.89
N ALA A 36 1.40 -14.68 -5.93
CA ALA A 36 0.67 -13.72 -6.73
C ALA A 36 -0.71 -14.26 -7.13
N ALA A 37 -1.65 -13.35 -7.36
CA ALA A 37 -2.93 -13.61 -7.99
C ALA A 37 -2.95 -12.90 -9.34
N ALA A 38 -2.22 -13.43 -10.32
CA ALA A 38 -1.94 -12.81 -11.61
C ALA A 38 -1.46 -11.35 -11.42
N ASP A 39 -2.06 -10.39 -12.12
CA ASP A 39 -1.75 -8.94 -11.98
C ASP A 39 -2.73 -8.20 -11.05
N ARG A 40 -3.45 -8.91 -10.21
CA ARG A 40 -4.46 -8.38 -9.28
C ARG A 40 -4.24 -8.79 -7.83
N THR A 41 -3.01 -9.05 -7.45
CA THR A 41 -2.66 -9.54 -6.10
C THR A 41 -3.14 -8.60 -5.00
N GLY A 42 -2.91 -7.30 -5.15
CA GLY A 42 -3.36 -6.28 -4.19
C GLY A 42 -4.88 -6.27 -4.04
N HIS A 43 -5.60 -6.27 -5.16
CA HIS A 43 -7.06 -6.33 -5.17
C HIS A 43 -7.59 -7.60 -4.47
N ALA A 44 -7.03 -8.76 -4.79
CA ALA A 44 -7.43 -10.03 -4.18
C ALA A 44 -7.20 -10.05 -2.66
N MET A 45 -6.06 -9.53 -2.21
CA MET A 45 -5.73 -9.41 -0.79
C MET A 45 -6.69 -8.45 -0.08
N LEU A 46 -6.89 -7.26 -0.65
CA LEU A 46 -7.76 -6.24 -0.05
C LEU A 46 -9.18 -6.76 0.16
N HIS A 47 -9.80 -7.36 -0.87
CA HIS A 47 -11.15 -7.91 -0.77
C HIS A 47 -11.25 -9.05 0.24
N THR A 48 -10.24 -9.93 0.27
CA THR A 48 -10.21 -11.00 1.27
C THR A 48 -10.11 -10.45 2.69
N MET A 49 -9.19 -9.49 2.93
CA MET A 49 -9.01 -8.89 4.26
C MET A 49 -10.25 -8.11 4.68
N TYR A 50 -10.87 -7.36 3.78
CA TYR A 50 -12.11 -6.65 4.05
C TYR A 50 -13.22 -7.62 4.46
N GLY A 51 -13.45 -8.70 3.69
CA GLY A 51 -14.42 -9.72 4.03
C GLY A 51 -14.16 -10.38 5.40
N GLN A 52 -12.90 -10.66 5.72
CA GLN A 52 -12.51 -11.17 7.03
C GLN A 52 -12.76 -10.15 8.15
N SER A 53 -12.51 -8.89 7.90
CA SER A 53 -12.75 -7.81 8.88
C SER A 53 -14.24 -7.69 9.21
N LEU A 54 -15.11 -7.77 8.21
CA LEU A 54 -16.57 -7.79 8.42
C LEU A 54 -16.99 -8.95 9.32
N SER A 55 -16.39 -10.15 9.15
CA SER A 55 -16.68 -11.31 9.99
C SER A 55 -16.20 -11.16 11.45
N LYS A 56 -15.36 -10.17 11.73
CA LYS A 56 -14.80 -9.87 13.07
C LYS A 56 -15.44 -8.66 13.72
N SER A 57 -16.56 -8.18 13.21
CA SER A 57 -17.26 -7.00 13.73
C SER A 57 -16.40 -5.74 13.79
N VAL A 58 -15.51 -5.58 12.83
CA VAL A 58 -14.72 -4.36 12.68
C VAL A 58 -15.65 -3.24 12.22
N GLU A 59 -15.61 -2.11 12.91
CA GLU A 59 -16.33 -0.91 12.52
C GLU A 59 -15.50 -0.11 11.50
N PHE A 60 -16.14 0.31 10.40
CA PHE A 60 -15.51 1.06 9.33
C PHE A 60 -16.06 2.47 9.26
N PHE A 61 -15.19 3.46 9.29
CA PHE A 61 -15.51 4.87 9.12
C PHE A 61 -15.03 5.30 7.72
N ILE A 62 -15.92 5.16 6.74
CA ILE A 62 -15.64 5.45 5.32
C ILE A 62 -15.85 6.94 5.06
N GLU A 63 -14.99 7.54 4.23
CA GLU A 63 -15.00 8.97 3.91
C GLU A 63 -14.79 9.88 5.13
N TYR A 64 -13.98 9.41 6.06
CA TYR A 64 -13.41 10.21 7.13
C TYR A 64 -11.95 10.51 6.82
N PHE A 65 -11.63 11.78 6.68
CA PHE A 65 -10.28 12.24 6.42
C PHE A 65 -9.54 12.46 7.75
N ALA A 66 -8.52 11.63 8.00
CA ALA A 66 -7.71 11.76 9.21
C ALA A 66 -6.86 13.02 9.16
N LEU A 67 -6.98 13.87 10.16
CA LEU A 67 -6.30 15.17 10.23
C LEU A 67 -5.04 15.10 11.08
N ASP A 68 -5.17 14.69 12.35
CA ASP A 68 -4.08 14.68 13.31
C ASP A 68 -4.22 13.55 14.34
N LEU A 69 -3.08 13.15 14.89
CA LEU A 69 -3.02 12.25 16.04
C LEU A 69 -3.42 13.01 17.31
N ILE A 70 -4.15 12.35 18.18
CA ILE A 70 -4.42 12.83 19.55
C ILE A 70 -3.34 12.26 20.45
N VAL A 71 -2.52 13.16 20.99
CA VAL A 71 -1.40 12.80 21.88
C VAL A 71 -1.68 13.41 23.24
N ASP A 72 -1.49 12.63 24.31
CA ASP A 72 -1.65 13.10 25.68
C ASP A 72 -0.39 13.85 26.18
N ASP A 73 -0.49 14.37 27.39
CA ASP A 73 0.60 15.13 28.04
C ASP A 73 1.85 14.28 28.31
N GLU A 74 1.69 12.94 28.29
CA GLU A 74 2.78 11.98 28.47
C GLU A 74 3.42 11.58 27.13
N GLY A 75 2.94 12.16 26.00
CA GLY A 75 3.42 11.84 24.65
C GLY A 75 2.86 10.53 24.08
N VAL A 76 1.82 9.97 24.66
CA VAL A 76 1.20 8.72 24.19
C VAL A 76 0.07 9.02 23.21
N VAL A 77 0.09 8.36 22.05
CA VAL A 77 -0.98 8.48 21.06
C VAL A 77 -2.24 7.77 21.57
N ARG A 78 -3.33 8.52 21.70
CA ARG A 78 -4.63 8.09 22.24
C ARG A 78 -5.74 8.00 21.22
N GLY A 79 -5.50 8.44 20.00
CA GLY A 79 -6.53 8.44 18.98
C GLY A 79 -6.18 9.26 17.76
N VAL A 80 -7.22 9.58 16.99
CA VAL A 80 -7.10 10.42 15.80
C VAL A 80 -8.29 11.39 15.72
N THR A 81 -8.02 12.60 15.26
CA THR A 81 -9.05 13.56 14.84
C THR A 81 -9.28 13.38 13.35
N ALA A 82 -10.53 13.27 12.95
CA ALA A 82 -10.91 13.10 11.56
C ALA A 82 -12.06 14.03 11.17
N TRP A 83 -12.05 14.38 9.92
CA TRP A 83 -13.10 15.19 9.27
C TRP A 83 -14.00 14.27 8.45
N LYS A 84 -15.29 14.24 8.77
CA LYS A 84 -16.27 13.52 7.96
C LYS A 84 -16.57 14.34 6.71
N LEU A 85 -16.31 13.76 5.54
CA LEU A 85 -16.38 14.48 4.27
C LEU A 85 -17.82 14.78 3.83
N ASP A 86 -18.78 13.98 4.26
CA ASP A 86 -20.19 14.10 3.90
C ASP A 86 -20.84 15.38 4.46
N ASP A 87 -20.60 15.70 5.73
CA ASP A 87 -21.26 16.81 6.44
C ASP A 87 -20.29 17.86 7.01
N GLY A 88 -18.99 17.68 6.84
CA GLY A 88 -17.98 18.60 7.31
C GLY A 88 -17.73 18.61 8.82
N THR A 89 -18.28 17.65 9.57
CA THR A 89 -18.12 17.59 11.02
C THR A 89 -16.78 17.00 11.45
N LEU A 90 -16.26 17.44 12.60
CA LEU A 90 -15.03 16.92 13.20
C LEU A 90 -15.36 15.84 14.22
N HIS A 91 -14.65 14.74 14.14
CA HIS A 91 -14.79 13.58 15.00
C HIS A 91 -13.47 13.23 15.69
N ARG A 92 -13.56 12.69 16.91
CA ARG A 92 -12.43 12.15 17.66
C ARG A 92 -12.64 10.66 17.85
N PHE A 93 -11.70 9.87 17.36
CA PHE A 93 -11.68 8.43 17.55
C PHE A 93 -10.63 8.09 18.58
N MET A 94 -11.06 7.64 19.77
CA MET A 94 -10.16 7.31 20.86
C MET A 94 -9.86 5.81 20.87
N GLY A 95 -8.62 5.45 21.17
CA GLY A 95 -8.19 4.06 21.22
C GLY A 95 -6.97 3.86 22.11
N GLN A 96 -6.84 2.67 22.65
CA GLN A 96 -5.66 2.29 23.44
C GLN A 96 -4.40 2.12 22.59
N ARG A 97 -4.57 1.86 21.30
CA ARG A 97 -3.51 1.71 20.31
C ARG A 97 -3.99 2.28 18.97
N VAL A 98 -3.11 2.94 18.28
CA VAL A 98 -3.35 3.47 16.93
C VAL A 98 -2.35 2.83 15.97
N VAL A 99 -2.86 2.26 14.88
CA VAL A 99 -2.03 1.70 13.81
C VAL A 99 -2.08 2.65 12.62
N MET A 100 -0.94 3.19 12.23
CA MET A 100 -0.80 4.01 11.04
C MET A 100 -0.59 3.10 9.83
N ALA A 101 -1.56 3.05 8.93
CA ALA A 101 -1.51 2.26 7.70
C ALA A 101 -1.98 3.10 6.49
N THR A 102 -1.50 4.34 6.43
CA THR A 102 -1.99 5.42 5.54
C THR A 102 -1.37 5.39 4.13
N GLY A 103 -0.59 4.35 3.82
CA GLY A 103 0.07 4.22 2.52
C GLY A 103 1.21 5.21 2.32
N GLY A 104 1.61 5.37 1.07
CA GLY A 104 2.76 6.18 0.68
C GLY A 104 2.43 7.64 0.35
N TYR A 105 3.42 8.33 -0.19
CA TYR A 105 3.32 9.75 -0.55
C TYR A 105 3.74 10.05 -2.01
N GLY A 106 3.55 9.07 -2.90
CA GLY A 106 3.94 9.22 -4.30
C GLY A 106 3.33 10.43 -5.01
N ARG A 107 2.16 10.89 -4.56
CA ARG A 107 1.48 12.09 -5.10
C ARG A 107 2.10 13.43 -4.68
N ALA A 108 3.12 13.42 -3.84
CA ALA A 108 3.96 14.59 -3.61
C ALA A 108 4.79 14.98 -4.85
N TYR A 109 4.94 14.06 -5.81
CA TYR A 109 5.69 14.27 -7.04
C TYR A 109 4.75 14.51 -8.23
N ALA A 110 5.20 15.36 -9.16
CA ALA A 110 4.40 15.78 -10.31
C ALA A 110 4.00 14.61 -11.23
N SER A 111 4.88 13.62 -11.39
CA SER A 111 4.62 12.44 -12.22
C SER A 111 4.68 11.18 -11.34
N ALA A 112 3.53 10.57 -11.12
CA ALA A 112 3.40 9.39 -10.26
C ALA A 112 2.32 8.46 -10.77
N THR A 113 2.55 7.14 -10.63
CA THR A 113 1.57 6.10 -10.92
C THR A 113 0.78 5.69 -9.66
N SER A 114 1.08 6.29 -8.51
CA SER A 114 0.41 6.06 -7.24
C SER A 114 -1.06 6.48 -7.28
N ALA A 115 -1.89 5.82 -6.48
CA ALA A 115 -3.27 6.23 -6.28
C ALA A 115 -3.37 7.68 -5.78
N HIS A 116 -4.45 8.37 -6.11
CA HIS A 116 -4.66 9.78 -5.74
C HIS A 116 -4.69 10.01 -4.22
N THR A 117 -4.95 8.98 -3.45
CA THR A 117 -4.92 8.98 -1.98
C THR A 117 -3.53 8.88 -1.36
N CYS A 118 -2.48 8.65 -2.17
CA CYS A 118 -1.09 8.56 -1.69
C CYS A 118 -0.46 9.95 -1.54
N THR A 119 -1.01 10.78 -0.68
CA THR A 119 -0.69 12.21 -0.51
C THR A 119 0.32 12.49 0.59
N GLY A 120 0.61 11.49 1.46
CA GLY A 120 1.57 11.64 2.55
C GLY A 120 1.01 12.21 3.85
N ASP A 121 -0.31 12.31 3.96
CA ASP A 121 -0.98 12.88 5.14
C ASP A 121 -0.62 12.14 6.43
N GLY A 122 -0.46 10.80 6.37
CA GLY A 122 -0.04 10.01 7.52
C GLY A 122 1.34 10.40 8.06
N GLY A 123 2.32 10.57 7.16
CA GLY A 123 3.64 11.08 7.53
C GLY A 123 3.56 12.49 8.10
N GLY A 124 2.73 13.34 7.51
CA GLY A 124 2.46 14.70 8.01
C GLY A 124 1.90 14.71 9.44
N MET A 125 0.93 13.82 9.73
CA MET A 125 0.35 13.68 11.07
C MET A 125 1.41 13.24 12.11
N VAL A 126 2.26 12.29 11.75
CA VAL A 126 3.35 11.81 12.62
C VAL A 126 4.33 12.93 12.91
N LEU A 127 4.72 13.69 11.88
CA LEU A 127 5.64 14.83 12.03
C LEU A 127 5.05 15.94 12.91
N ARG A 128 3.78 16.32 12.69
CA ARG A 128 3.10 17.34 13.52
C ARG A 128 2.94 16.91 14.97
N ALA A 129 2.81 15.60 15.22
CA ALA A 129 2.79 15.04 16.56
C ALA A 129 4.16 15.01 17.25
N GLY A 130 5.22 15.48 16.60
CA GLY A 130 6.59 15.46 17.14
C GLY A 130 7.24 14.08 17.19
N LEU A 131 6.67 13.11 16.48
CA LEU A 131 7.20 11.74 16.41
C LEU A 131 8.24 11.61 15.29
N PRO A 132 9.23 10.72 15.43
CA PRO A 132 10.28 10.57 14.43
C PRO A 132 9.78 9.88 13.17
N LEU A 133 10.31 10.33 12.04
CA LEU A 133 10.23 9.63 10.75
C LEU A 133 11.60 9.08 10.39
N GLN A 134 11.66 7.95 9.71
CA GLN A 134 12.90 7.27 9.33
C GLN A 134 12.89 6.92 7.85
N ASP A 135 14.06 6.89 7.24
CA ASP A 135 14.31 6.43 5.88
C ASP A 135 13.50 7.18 4.80
N MET A 136 13.25 8.47 5.03
CA MET A 136 12.39 9.30 4.16
C MET A 136 12.99 9.57 2.78
N GLU A 137 14.28 9.33 2.58
CA GLU A 137 14.97 9.38 1.30
C GLU A 137 14.62 8.20 0.37
N PHE A 138 14.12 7.11 0.91
CA PHE A 138 13.78 5.92 0.13
C PHE A 138 12.38 6.05 -0.49
N VAL A 139 12.33 6.59 -1.69
CA VAL A 139 11.12 6.69 -2.51
C VAL A 139 11.29 5.81 -3.74
N GLN A 140 10.36 4.88 -3.92
CA GLN A 140 10.36 4.03 -5.10
C GLN A 140 9.30 4.48 -6.10
N PHE A 141 9.75 4.82 -7.30
CA PHE A 141 8.87 5.05 -8.45
C PHE A 141 8.67 3.75 -9.22
N HIS A 142 7.49 3.55 -9.79
CA HIS A 142 7.32 2.48 -10.74
C HIS A 142 8.15 2.76 -12.00
N PRO A 143 8.97 1.81 -12.46
CA PRO A 143 9.95 2.07 -13.52
C PRO A 143 9.32 2.23 -14.91
N THR A 144 8.05 1.87 -15.09
CA THR A 144 7.39 1.94 -16.39
C THR A 144 6.00 2.54 -16.25
N GLY A 145 5.83 3.76 -16.70
CA GLY A 145 4.57 4.47 -16.77
C GLY A 145 4.39 5.20 -18.10
N ILE A 146 3.15 5.44 -18.47
CA ILE A 146 2.80 6.21 -19.67
C ILE A 146 2.67 7.68 -19.29
N PHE A 147 3.59 8.50 -19.74
CA PHE A 147 3.53 9.94 -19.56
C PHE A 147 2.67 10.59 -20.66
N PRO A 148 1.83 11.60 -20.36
CA PRO A 148 1.55 12.19 -19.05
C PRO A 148 0.38 11.52 -18.30
N ALA A 149 -0.21 10.48 -18.86
CA ALA A 149 -1.42 9.84 -18.32
C ALA A 149 -1.24 9.24 -16.93
N GLY A 150 -0.02 8.94 -16.51
CA GLY A 150 0.27 8.31 -15.21
C GLY A 150 -0.17 6.86 -15.12
N CYS A 151 -0.50 6.23 -16.25
CA CYS A 151 -0.88 4.82 -16.29
C CYS A 151 0.35 3.93 -16.12
N LEU A 152 0.22 2.93 -15.26
CA LEU A 152 1.25 1.96 -14.99
C LEU A 152 1.24 0.85 -16.05
N ILE A 153 2.42 0.48 -16.54
CA ILE A 153 2.63 -0.76 -17.28
C ILE A 153 3.14 -1.79 -16.27
N THR A 154 2.46 -2.92 -16.16
CA THR A 154 2.80 -3.92 -15.15
C THR A 154 4.25 -4.40 -15.25
N GLU A 155 4.91 -4.53 -14.12
CA GLU A 155 6.24 -5.16 -14.00
C GLU A 155 6.24 -6.59 -14.56
N GLY A 156 5.09 -7.25 -14.52
CA GLY A 156 4.89 -8.58 -15.11
C GLY A 156 5.29 -8.64 -16.59
N ALA A 157 5.08 -7.58 -17.36
CA ALA A 157 5.46 -7.54 -18.77
C ALA A 157 6.96 -7.79 -18.98
N ARG A 158 7.82 -7.18 -18.15
CA ARG A 158 9.27 -7.42 -18.20
C ARG A 158 9.66 -8.76 -17.60
N GLY A 159 8.94 -9.22 -16.58
CA GLY A 159 9.13 -10.55 -16.00
C GLY A 159 8.87 -11.68 -17.01
N GLU A 160 7.98 -11.45 -17.97
CA GLU A 160 7.66 -12.37 -19.08
C GLU A 160 8.51 -12.13 -20.33
N GLY A 161 9.55 -11.31 -20.26
CA GLY A 161 10.50 -11.07 -21.33
C GLY A 161 10.21 -9.84 -22.21
N GLY A 162 9.24 -9.01 -21.85
CA GLY A 162 8.97 -7.74 -22.54
C GLY A 162 10.12 -6.73 -22.33
N TYR A 163 10.43 -5.96 -23.36
CA TYR A 163 11.40 -4.89 -23.31
C TYR A 163 10.88 -3.62 -24.01
N LEU A 164 11.39 -2.47 -23.57
CA LEU A 164 11.02 -1.18 -24.14
C LEU A 164 11.90 -0.89 -25.37
N THR A 165 11.28 -0.36 -26.41
CA THR A 165 11.97 0.11 -27.61
C THR A 165 11.66 1.59 -27.87
N ASN A 166 12.61 2.32 -28.46
CA ASN A 166 12.35 3.63 -29.04
C ASN A 166 11.75 3.43 -30.44
N SER A 167 10.82 4.31 -30.80
CA SER A 167 10.31 4.43 -32.16
C SER A 167 11.27 5.24 -33.04
#